data_871423dcafb6a5f43e385a2c3228c57d
#
_entry.id   871423dcafb6a5f43e385a2c3228c57d
#
_cell.length_a   1.000
_cell.length_b   1.000
_cell.length_c   1.000
_cell.angle_alpha   90.00
_cell.angle_beta   90.00
_cell.angle_gamma   90.00
#
_symmetry.space_group_name_H-M   'P 1'
#
loop_
_entity.id
_entity.type
_entity.pdbx_description
1 polymer ?
#
loop_
_entity_poly.entity_id
_entity_poly.type
_entity_poly.pdbx_seq_one_letter_code
_entity_poly.pdbx_strand_id
1 'polypeptide(L)'
;MKQIALLLLTLIVSFPSLATEQEPERLVLNGKEYGMQYLPLYDLDTLLQHQIEKRIEVDPAHIRVMSTGLWRGYVGYWSIQDDYLYLDSLQVCIDVTDNHEIVYRYYGYEDLNDLLSAYCHDGRIRADWVSRDSVRVCDYRSERLLYAHLGFSSRFSKELFCSFRKGLLYTLSYKNHLFHEGVPFDMEQRTTLSASFPYDQFPELKGRGYISIYVRDIQVDENGRIVDCRLSIGGTALKGLGNEESLAEQIVNWARKKMLSTDWQVYECDGINTLGYWSQIDLRFGWKRRTM
;
A
#
# COMPACT_ATOMS: atom_id res chain seq x y z
N MET A 1 -13.49 -33.12 -18.43
CA MET A 1 -13.27 -31.72 -18.84
C MET A 1 -13.82 -30.70 -17.82
N LYS A 2 -15.06 -30.80 -17.30
CA LYS A 2 -15.60 -29.86 -16.30
C LYS A 2 -14.81 -29.81 -14.97
N GLN A 3 -14.25 -30.94 -14.52
CA GLN A 3 -13.46 -30.98 -13.28
C GLN A 3 -12.07 -30.33 -13.43
N ILE A 4 -11.47 -30.39 -14.63
CA ILE A 4 -10.17 -29.73 -14.92
C ILE A 4 -10.37 -28.21 -15.02
N ALA A 5 -11.48 -27.73 -15.58
CA ALA A 5 -11.81 -26.31 -15.63
C ALA A 5 -12.06 -25.72 -14.22
N LEU A 6 -12.69 -26.49 -13.32
CA LEU A 6 -12.91 -26.07 -11.93
C LEU A 6 -11.59 -26.02 -11.14
N LEU A 7 -10.67 -26.96 -11.40
CA LEU A 7 -9.33 -26.98 -10.77
C LEU A 7 -8.45 -25.82 -11.24
N LEU A 8 -8.53 -25.47 -12.53
CA LEU A 8 -7.85 -24.28 -13.08
C LEU A 8 -8.44 -22.99 -12.53
N LEU A 9 -9.76 -22.91 -12.36
CA LEU A 9 -10.41 -21.73 -11.77
C LEU A 9 -10.02 -21.54 -10.29
N THR A 10 -9.92 -22.63 -9.52
CA THR A 10 -9.47 -22.56 -8.12
C THR A 10 -7.98 -22.25 -7.98
N LEU A 11 -7.14 -22.63 -8.93
CA LEU A 11 -5.72 -22.25 -8.97
C LEU A 11 -5.53 -20.75 -9.25
N ILE A 12 -6.38 -20.15 -10.08
CA ILE A 12 -6.31 -18.71 -10.38
C ILE A 12 -6.74 -17.86 -9.17
N VAL A 13 -7.67 -18.37 -8.33
CA VAL A 13 -8.14 -17.67 -7.12
C VAL A 13 -7.17 -17.80 -5.93
N SER A 14 -6.21 -18.72 -5.98
CA SER A 14 -5.30 -19.02 -4.86
C SER A 14 -3.94 -18.35 -4.94
N PHE A 15 -3.62 -17.61 -5.99
CA PHE A 15 -2.48 -16.72 -5.95
C PHE A 15 -2.88 -15.47 -5.16
N PRO A 16 -2.23 -15.18 -4.00
CA PRO A 16 -2.32 -13.84 -3.46
C PRO A 16 -1.82 -12.91 -4.57
N SER A 17 -2.72 -12.11 -5.13
CA SER A 17 -2.29 -11.05 -6.04
C SER A 17 -1.38 -10.16 -5.21
N LEU A 18 -0.08 -10.27 -5.43
CA LEU A 18 0.89 -9.29 -4.96
C LEU A 18 0.55 -8.01 -5.73
N ALA A 19 -0.39 -7.24 -5.19
CA ALA A 19 -0.73 -5.97 -5.78
C ALA A 19 0.52 -5.09 -5.69
N THR A 20 1.03 -4.70 -6.83
CA THR A 20 2.18 -3.80 -6.93
C THR A 20 1.78 -2.45 -6.33
N GLU A 21 2.71 -1.81 -5.63
CA GLU A 21 2.54 -0.44 -5.17
C GLU A 21 2.17 0.46 -6.36
N GLN A 22 1.17 1.32 -6.18
CA GLN A 22 0.77 2.25 -7.23
C GLN A 22 1.88 3.29 -7.44
N GLU A 23 2.22 3.55 -8.71
CA GLU A 23 3.12 4.65 -9.04
C GLU A 23 2.47 5.97 -8.61
N PRO A 24 3.13 6.76 -7.74
CA PRO A 24 2.56 8.00 -7.26
C PRO A 24 2.63 9.10 -8.31
N GLU A 25 1.81 10.13 -8.13
CA GLU A 25 1.95 11.39 -8.84
C GLU A 25 3.24 12.10 -8.41
N ARG A 26 3.78 12.98 -9.26
CA ARG A 26 4.96 13.80 -8.94
C ARG A 26 4.51 15.17 -8.50
N LEU A 27 4.96 15.63 -7.34
CA LEU A 27 4.64 16.95 -6.80
C LEU A 27 5.92 17.76 -6.58
N VAL A 28 6.00 18.92 -7.19
CA VAL A 28 7.05 19.90 -6.91
C VAL A 28 6.54 20.92 -5.89
N LEU A 29 7.21 20.96 -4.75
CA LEU A 29 6.95 21.92 -3.68
C LEU A 29 8.27 22.58 -3.27
N ASN A 30 8.34 23.91 -3.35
CA ASN A 30 9.54 24.69 -3.03
C ASN A 30 10.79 24.19 -3.79
N GLY A 31 10.64 23.85 -5.08
CA GLY A 31 11.73 23.37 -5.93
C GLY A 31 12.20 21.94 -5.65
N LYS A 32 11.56 21.23 -4.74
CA LYS A 32 11.85 19.82 -4.42
C LYS A 32 10.73 18.92 -4.93
N GLU A 33 11.11 17.81 -5.57
CA GLU A 33 10.16 16.80 -6.03
C GLU A 33 9.85 15.78 -4.93
N TYR A 34 8.58 15.42 -4.84
CA TYR A 34 8.00 14.42 -3.94
C TYR A 34 7.07 13.48 -4.69
N GLY A 35 6.75 12.34 -4.09
CA GLY A 35 5.69 11.47 -4.57
C GLY A 35 4.38 11.76 -3.84
N MET A 36 3.37 12.21 -4.55
CA MET A 36 2.05 12.44 -4.01
C MET A 36 1.22 11.17 -4.09
N GLN A 37 0.82 10.64 -2.95
CA GLN A 37 0.05 9.40 -2.86
C GLN A 37 -1.46 9.67 -2.90
N TYR A 38 -1.85 10.45 -3.88
CA TYR A 38 -3.21 10.85 -4.18
C TYR A 38 -3.31 11.13 -5.68
N LEU A 39 -4.45 10.88 -6.26
CA LEU A 39 -4.71 11.00 -7.71
C LEU A 39 -5.68 12.16 -7.95
N PRO A 40 -5.21 13.42 -8.09
CA PRO A 40 -6.09 14.57 -8.19
C PRO A 40 -7.08 14.53 -9.34
N LEU A 41 -6.74 13.91 -10.48
CA LEU A 41 -7.66 13.78 -11.61
C LEU A 41 -8.91 12.95 -11.29
N TYR A 42 -8.87 12.10 -10.26
CA TYR A 42 -10.04 11.31 -9.85
C TYR A 42 -11.10 12.10 -9.10
N ASP A 43 -10.79 13.33 -8.70
CA ASP A 43 -11.79 14.25 -8.15
C ASP A 43 -12.48 15.10 -9.22
N LEU A 44 -12.03 15.03 -10.48
CA LEU A 44 -12.75 15.62 -11.61
C LEU A 44 -14.08 14.89 -11.85
N ASP A 45 -14.98 15.56 -12.53
CA ASP A 45 -16.16 14.92 -13.11
C ASP A 45 -15.77 13.74 -14.02
N THR A 46 -16.52 12.66 -13.93
CA THR A 46 -16.24 11.39 -14.64
C THR A 46 -16.16 11.58 -16.17
N LEU A 47 -16.95 12.52 -16.72
CA LEU A 47 -16.92 12.79 -18.17
C LEU A 47 -15.58 13.44 -18.56
N LEU A 48 -15.10 14.39 -17.77
CA LEU A 48 -13.79 15.05 -18.02
C LEU A 48 -12.64 14.04 -17.85
N GLN A 49 -12.67 13.20 -16.83
CA GLN A 49 -11.67 12.12 -16.68
C GLN A 49 -11.60 11.27 -17.94
N HIS A 50 -12.75 10.81 -18.41
CA HIS A 50 -12.82 9.98 -19.61
C HIS A 50 -12.37 10.71 -20.88
N GLN A 51 -12.63 12.01 -20.99
CA GLN A 51 -12.14 12.82 -22.13
C GLN A 51 -10.62 12.96 -22.11
N ILE A 52 -10.01 13.13 -20.93
CA ILE A 52 -8.55 13.16 -20.76
C ILE A 52 -7.94 11.82 -21.13
N GLU A 53 -8.50 10.72 -20.61
CA GLU A 53 -8.06 9.36 -20.93
C GLU A 53 -8.10 9.11 -22.44
N LYS A 54 -9.20 9.46 -23.10
CA LYS A 54 -9.30 9.38 -24.57
C LYS A 54 -8.26 10.21 -25.29
N ARG A 55 -7.97 11.43 -24.82
CA ARG A 55 -6.96 12.32 -25.41
C ARG A 55 -5.59 11.65 -25.37
N ILE A 56 -5.25 10.99 -24.28
CA ILE A 56 -3.99 10.26 -24.09
C ILE A 56 -3.98 8.99 -24.96
N GLU A 57 -5.08 8.24 -25.04
CA GLU A 57 -5.19 6.96 -25.74
C GLU A 57 -5.23 7.09 -27.28
N VAL A 58 -5.46 8.28 -27.82
CA VAL A 58 -5.49 8.52 -29.28
C VAL A 58 -4.13 8.27 -29.94
N ASP A 59 -3.02 8.34 -29.20
CA ASP A 59 -1.72 7.99 -29.75
C ASP A 59 -1.64 6.47 -29.97
N PRO A 60 -1.53 5.98 -31.23
CA PRO A 60 -1.49 4.54 -31.51
C PRO A 60 -0.26 3.84 -30.93
N ALA A 61 0.76 4.58 -30.53
CA ALA A 61 1.96 4.08 -29.86
C ALA A 61 1.82 4.05 -28.33
N HIS A 62 0.67 4.48 -27.79
CA HIS A 62 0.46 4.54 -26.33
C HIS A 62 0.43 3.14 -25.72
N ILE A 63 1.30 2.93 -24.73
CA ILE A 63 1.30 1.71 -23.92
C ILE A 63 0.43 1.95 -22.69
N ARG A 64 -0.78 1.44 -22.71
CA ARG A 64 -1.78 1.66 -21.66
C ARG A 64 -1.35 1.11 -20.29
N VAL A 65 -0.61 0.00 -20.27
CA VAL A 65 -0.21 -0.65 -19.02
C VAL A 65 1.24 -1.06 -19.07
N MET A 66 2.12 -0.23 -18.52
CA MET A 66 3.55 -0.52 -18.39
C MET A 66 3.83 -1.51 -17.24
N SER A 67 3.07 -1.40 -16.18
CA SER A 67 3.19 -2.25 -14.98
C SER A 67 1.87 -2.29 -14.24
N THR A 68 1.72 -3.27 -13.37
CA THR A 68 0.56 -3.35 -12.47
C THR A 68 0.50 -2.18 -11.48
N GLY A 69 1.60 -1.43 -11.30
CA GLY A 69 1.67 -0.22 -10.49
C GLY A 69 1.21 1.05 -11.23
N LEU A 70 1.07 1.01 -12.56
CA LEU A 70 0.65 2.15 -13.40
C LEU A 70 -0.56 1.78 -14.27
N TRP A 71 -1.59 1.20 -13.66
CA TRP A 71 -2.78 0.74 -14.36
C TRP A 71 -3.58 1.86 -15.05
N ARG A 72 -3.45 3.11 -14.57
CA ARG A 72 -4.10 4.29 -15.16
C ARG A 72 -3.43 4.79 -16.44
N GLY A 73 -2.23 4.27 -16.77
CA GLY A 73 -1.51 4.60 -18.01
C GLY A 73 -0.78 5.94 -18.04
N TYR A 74 -0.82 6.73 -16.96
CA TYR A 74 -0.12 8.02 -16.87
C TYR A 74 0.39 8.28 -15.45
N VAL A 75 1.36 9.22 -15.35
CA VAL A 75 1.79 9.84 -14.09
C VAL A 75 1.56 11.35 -14.22
N GLY A 76 0.82 11.94 -13.31
CA GLY A 76 0.63 13.38 -13.26
C GLY A 76 1.82 14.08 -12.62
N TYR A 77 2.23 15.17 -13.23
CA TYR A 77 3.21 16.13 -12.71
C TYR A 77 2.47 17.35 -12.22
N TRP A 78 2.71 17.69 -10.99
CA TRP A 78 2.00 18.74 -10.25
C TRP A 78 2.99 19.69 -9.61
N SER A 79 2.60 20.93 -9.43
CA SER A 79 3.37 21.91 -8.65
C SER A 79 2.48 22.72 -7.74
N ILE A 80 3.05 23.18 -6.61
CA ILE A 80 2.40 24.18 -5.76
C ILE A 80 3.13 25.50 -5.97
N GLN A 81 2.37 26.53 -6.43
CA GLN A 81 2.85 27.88 -6.62
C GLN A 81 1.79 28.86 -6.12
N ASP A 82 2.23 29.89 -5.40
CA ASP A 82 1.34 30.85 -4.74
C ASP A 82 0.23 30.16 -3.94
N ASP A 83 0.60 29.07 -3.24
CA ASP A 83 -0.26 28.19 -2.47
C ASP A 83 -1.33 27.42 -3.27
N TYR A 84 -1.33 27.48 -4.59
CA TYR A 84 -2.25 26.68 -5.41
C TYR A 84 -1.58 25.47 -6.07
N LEU A 85 -2.35 24.39 -6.14
CA LEU A 85 -1.96 23.17 -6.87
C LEU A 85 -2.25 23.35 -8.36
N TYR A 86 -1.25 23.11 -9.19
CA TYR A 86 -1.34 23.14 -10.65
C TYR A 86 -1.00 21.78 -11.25
N LEU A 87 -1.72 21.42 -12.32
CA LEU A 87 -1.32 20.34 -13.21
C LEU A 87 -0.33 20.89 -14.24
N ASP A 88 0.91 20.43 -14.16
CA ASP A 88 1.95 20.85 -15.12
C ASP A 88 1.91 19.97 -16.38
N SER A 89 1.78 18.63 -16.22
CA SER A 89 1.64 17.70 -17.34
C SER A 89 1.19 16.32 -16.89
N LEU A 90 0.76 15.50 -17.86
CA LEU A 90 0.56 14.06 -17.73
C LEU A 90 1.66 13.36 -18.54
N GLN A 91 2.49 12.57 -17.88
CA GLN A 91 3.49 11.73 -18.52
C GLN A 91 2.87 10.39 -18.88
N VAL A 92 2.98 9.99 -20.13
CA VAL A 92 2.57 8.70 -20.64
C VAL A 92 3.75 7.97 -21.28
N CYS A 93 3.67 6.66 -21.31
CA CYS A 93 4.65 5.82 -22.00
C CYS A 93 4.16 5.52 -23.41
N ILE A 94 5.01 5.69 -24.39
CA ILE A 94 4.73 5.32 -25.77
C ILE A 94 5.82 4.40 -26.33
N ASP A 95 5.42 3.40 -27.09
CA ASP A 95 6.31 2.53 -27.85
C ASP A 95 6.45 3.13 -29.27
N VAL A 96 7.60 3.67 -29.59
CA VAL A 96 7.77 4.50 -30.82
C VAL A 96 8.49 3.76 -31.92
N THR A 97 9.01 2.57 -31.68
CA THR A 97 9.95 1.98 -32.65
C THR A 97 9.76 0.49 -32.85
N ASP A 98 10.16 0.02 -34.05
CA ASP A 98 10.31 -1.42 -34.35
C ASP A 98 11.27 -2.14 -33.36
N ASN A 99 12.02 -1.39 -32.57
CA ASN A 99 12.97 -1.88 -31.56
C ASN A 99 12.40 -1.91 -30.15
N HIS A 100 11.12 -1.59 -29.94
CA HIS A 100 10.48 -1.49 -28.62
C HIS A 100 11.19 -0.50 -27.67
N GLU A 101 11.68 0.61 -28.19
CA GLU A 101 12.19 1.68 -27.34
C GLU A 101 11.05 2.45 -26.71
N ILE A 102 11.02 2.47 -25.37
CA ILE A 102 10.01 3.18 -24.61
C ILE A 102 10.45 4.62 -24.46
N VAL A 103 9.63 5.55 -24.94
CA VAL A 103 9.80 6.98 -24.70
C VAL A 103 8.63 7.54 -23.91
N TYR A 104 8.85 8.70 -23.27
CA TYR A 104 7.83 9.39 -22.52
C TYR A 104 7.31 10.57 -23.32
N ARG A 105 5.98 10.69 -23.40
CA ARG A 105 5.29 11.86 -23.93
C ARG A 105 4.60 12.60 -22.79
N TYR A 106 4.61 13.93 -22.86
CA TYR A 106 4.03 14.80 -21.86
C TYR A 106 2.89 15.59 -22.48
N TYR A 107 1.71 15.54 -21.88
CA TYR A 107 0.53 16.30 -22.24
C TYR A 107 0.40 17.45 -21.24
N GLY A 108 0.74 18.65 -21.65
CA GLY A 108 0.72 19.85 -20.82
C GLY A 108 -0.50 20.73 -21.07
N TYR A 109 -0.34 22.02 -20.71
CA TYR A 109 -1.39 23.02 -20.88
C TYR A 109 -1.93 23.07 -22.32
N GLU A 110 -1.07 23.12 -23.32
CA GLU A 110 -1.45 23.22 -24.73
C GLU A 110 -2.28 22.02 -25.22
N ASP A 111 -2.09 20.85 -24.62
CA ASP A 111 -2.80 19.63 -24.99
C ASP A 111 -4.13 19.46 -24.25
N LEU A 112 -4.31 20.12 -23.10
CA LEU A 112 -5.41 19.87 -22.18
C LEU A 112 -6.30 21.10 -21.93
N ASN A 113 -5.90 22.31 -22.36
CA ASN A 113 -6.58 23.55 -22.04
C ASN A 113 -8.03 23.63 -22.58
N ASP A 114 -8.31 22.98 -23.70
CA ASP A 114 -9.67 22.89 -24.26
C ASP A 114 -10.60 22.02 -23.40
N LEU A 115 -10.09 20.93 -22.86
CA LEU A 115 -10.83 20.05 -21.97
C LEU A 115 -11.02 20.65 -20.56
N LEU A 116 -9.97 21.31 -20.06
CA LEU A 116 -9.93 21.88 -18.70
C LEU A 116 -10.09 23.40 -18.68
N SER A 117 -10.79 23.96 -19.67
CA SER A 117 -10.93 25.43 -19.85
C SER A 117 -11.47 26.17 -18.62
N ALA A 118 -12.37 25.53 -17.86
CA ALA A 118 -12.90 26.10 -16.62
C ALA A 118 -11.85 26.25 -15.50
N TYR A 119 -10.70 25.61 -15.65
CA TYR A 119 -9.61 25.55 -14.66
C TYR A 119 -8.33 26.22 -15.18
N CYS A 120 -8.40 26.86 -16.35
CA CYS A 120 -7.27 27.57 -16.92
C CYS A 120 -7.09 28.95 -16.30
N HIS A 121 -5.92 29.21 -15.74
CA HIS A 121 -5.55 30.48 -15.11
C HIS A 121 -4.14 30.88 -15.58
N ASP A 122 -4.02 32.01 -16.24
CA ASP A 122 -2.72 32.60 -16.70
C ASP A 122 -1.81 31.59 -17.44
N GLY A 123 -2.41 30.82 -18.38
CA GLY A 123 -1.69 29.84 -19.16
C GLY A 123 -1.31 28.55 -18.41
N ARG A 124 -2.00 28.24 -17.32
CA ARG A 124 -1.77 27.07 -16.48
C ARG A 124 -3.11 26.42 -16.08
N ILE A 125 -3.08 25.16 -15.73
CA ILE A 125 -4.24 24.40 -15.25
C ILE A 125 -4.18 24.36 -13.73
N ARG A 126 -5.03 25.14 -13.06
CA ARG A 126 -5.15 25.14 -11.59
C ARG A 126 -6.16 24.10 -11.15
N ALA A 127 -5.81 23.30 -10.17
CA ALA A 127 -6.60 22.16 -9.72
C ALA A 127 -7.76 22.58 -8.76
N ASP A 128 -8.59 23.54 -9.16
CA ASP A 128 -9.70 24.09 -8.34
C ASP A 128 -10.76 23.03 -7.98
N TRP A 129 -10.76 21.90 -8.63
CA TRP A 129 -11.61 20.75 -8.32
C TRP A 129 -11.11 19.94 -7.09
N VAL A 130 -9.85 20.13 -6.66
CA VAL A 130 -9.27 19.38 -5.54
C VAL A 130 -9.67 20.01 -4.22
N SER A 131 -10.40 19.23 -3.40
CA SER A 131 -10.70 19.57 -2.00
C SER A 131 -10.51 18.31 -1.16
N ARG A 132 -9.35 18.18 -0.52
CA ARG A 132 -8.96 17.00 0.23
C ARG A 132 -8.19 17.36 1.49
N ASP A 133 -8.54 16.70 2.57
CA ASP A 133 -7.78 16.75 3.81
C ASP A 133 -6.74 15.64 3.84
N SER A 134 -5.56 15.95 4.35
CA SER A 134 -4.52 14.96 4.65
C SER A 134 -4.01 14.15 3.44
N VAL A 135 -3.76 14.84 2.30
CA VAL A 135 -3.05 14.24 1.16
C VAL A 135 -1.62 13.93 1.58
N ARG A 136 -1.25 12.67 1.55
CA ARG A 136 0.10 12.22 1.90
C ARG A 136 1.06 12.42 0.74
N VAL A 137 2.21 13.02 1.04
CA VAL A 137 3.28 13.32 0.10
C VAL A 137 4.58 12.78 0.67
N CYS A 138 5.26 11.90 -0.06
CA CYS A 138 6.42 11.17 0.41
C CYS A 138 7.70 11.74 -0.15
N ASP A 139 8.68 11.94 0.71
CA ASP A 139 10.07 12.19 0.29
C ASP A 139 10.75 10.85 -0.05
N TYR A 140 10.72 10.47 -1.32
CA TYR A 140 11.37 9.23 -1.79
C TYR A 140 12.89 9.19 -1.63
N ARG A 141 13.52 10.32 -1.29
CA ARG A 141 14.95 10.37 -0.96
C ARG A 141 15.20 10.04 0.50
N SER A 142 14.16 10.06 1.33
CA SER A 142 14.24 9.60 2.70
C SER A 142 14.18 8.08 2.76
N GLU A 143 14.59 7.51 3.90
CA GLU A 143 14.55 6.07 4.09
C GLU A 143 13.12 5.52 4.00
N ARG A 144 12.94 4.45 3.26
CA ARG A 144 11.67 3.71 3.23
C ARG A 144 11.62 2.77 4.43
N LEU A 145 10.78 3.09 5.40
CA LEU A 145 10.63 2.32 6.63
C LEU A 145 9.74 1.09 6.45
N LEU A 146 8.65 1.26 5.72
CA LEU A 146 7.65 0.22 5.53
C LEU A 146 7.34 0.07 4.06
N TYR A 147 7.60 -1.12 3.52
CA TYR A 147 7.21 -1.49 2.16
C TYR A 147 5.82 -2.13 2.20
N ALA A 148 4.88 -1.57 1.45
CA ALA A 148 3.55 -2.13 1.30
C ALA A 148 3.34 -2.66 -0.11
N HIS A 149 2.67 -3.80 -0.20
CA HIS A 149 2.37 -4.44 -1.48
C HIS A 149 1.04 -3.96 -2.08
N LEU A 150 0.31 -3.08 -1.39
CA LEU A 150 -1.02 -2.64 -1.79
C LEU A 150 -1.11 -1.12 -1.81
N GLY A 151 -1.20 -0.54 -3.01
CA GLY A 151 -1.48 0.87 -3.23
C GLY A 151 -0.43 1.81 -2.62
N PHE A 152 -0.91 2.95 -2.13
CA PHE A 152 -0.08 4.02 -1.58
C PHE A 152 0.24 3.84 -0.09
N SER A 153 0.61 2.65 0.33
CA SER A 153 0.79 2.35 1.76
C SER A 153 2.25 2.24 2.23
N SER A 154 3.23 2.33 1.32
CA SER A 154 4.64 2.46 1.74
C SER A 154 4.84 3.69 2.61
N ARG A 155 5.67 3.55 3.65
CA ARG A 155 6.01 4.61 4.59
C ARG A 155 7.48 4.99 4.46
N PHE A 156 7.74 6.27 4.56
CA PHE A 156 9.07 6.85 4.51
C PHE A 156 9.38 7.55 5.82
N SER A 157 10.66 7.66 6.16
CA SER A 157 11.08 8.33 7.41
C SER A 157 10.66 9.81 7.45
N LYS A 158 10.46 10.42 6.28
CA LYS A 158 9.97 11.80 6.14
C LYS A 158 8.78 11.85 5.21
N GLU A 159 7.65 12.28 5.72
CA GLU A 159 6.43 12.46 4.97
C GLU A 159 5.84 13.86 5.21
N LEU A 160 5.10 14.36 4.22
CA LEU A 160 4.33 15.59 4.33
C LEU A 160 2.85 15.24 4.19
N PHE A 161 2.02 16.04 4.85
CA PHE A 161 0.57 15.95 4.70
C PHE A 161 0.07 17.33 4.28
N CYS A 162 -0.51 17.37 3.10
CA CYS A 162 -1.09 18.57 2.51
C CYS A 162 -2.61 18.49 2.60
N SER A 163 -3.25 19.62 2.89
CA SER A 163 -4.71 19.74 2.79
C SER A 163 -5.06 20.82 1.79
N PHE A 164 -5.98 20.50 0.90
CA PHE A 164 -6.40 21.39 -0.19
C PHE A 164 -7.87 21.75 -0.08
N ARG A 165 -8.20 23.00 -0.40
CA ARG A 165 -9.58 23.47 -0.58
C ARG A 165 -9.66 24.25 -1.89
N LYS A 166 -10.38 23.70 -2.87
CA LYS A 166 -10.45 24.26 -4.24
C LYS A 166 -9.03 24.55 -4.78
N GLY A 167 -8.15 23.58 -4.71
CA GLY A 167 -6.76 23.70 -5.16
C GLY A 167 -5.83 24.50 -4.25
N LEU A 168 -6.37 25.34 -3.34
CA LEU A 168 -5.57 26.11 -2.39
C LEU A 168 -5.01 25.20 -1.29
N LEU A 169 -3.71 25.20 -1.12
CA LEU A 169 -3.02 24.59 0.02
C LEU A 169 -3.25 25.42 1.28
N TYR A 170 -4.03 24.92 2.23
CA TYR A 170 -4.31 25.65 3.48
C TYR A 170 -3.61 25.03 4.71
N THR A 171 -3.13 23.82 4.60
CA THR A 171 -2.34 23.17 5.67
C THR A 171 -1.21 22.35 5.06
N LEU A 172 -0.03 22.51 5.65
CA LEU A 172 1.15 21.67 5.35
C LEU A 172 1.74 21.25 6.69
N SER A 173 1.83 19.95 6.91
CA SER A 173 2.48 19.39 8.10
C SER A 173 3.53 18.37 7.70
N TYR A 174 4.62 18.34 8.47
CA TYR A 174 5.71 17.39 8.30
C TYR A 174 5.61 16.34 9.40
N LYS A 175 5.80 15.07 9.02
CA LYS A 175 5.91 13.96 9.96
C LYS A 175 7.24 13.26 9.77
N ASN A 176 7.90 12.97 10.88
CA ASN A 176 9.05 12.09 10.92
C ASN A 176 8.60 10.80 11.58
N HIS A 177 8.78 9.70 10.89
CA HIS A 177 8.49 8.37 11.42
C HIS A 177 9.77 7.78 12.00
N LEU A 178 9.63 7.01 13.06
CA LEU A 178 10.72 6.37 13.75
C LEU A 178 10.82 4.89 13.35
N PHE A 179 12.01 4.39 13.52
CA PHE A 179 12.37 3.02 13.25
C PHE A 179 13.23 2.51 14.40
N HIS A 180 12.78 1.45 15.04
CA HIS A 180 13.53 0.76 16.08
C HIS A 180 14.15 -0.51 15.49
N GLU A 181 15.45 -0.61 15.55
CA GLU A 181 16.18 -1.78 15.05
C GLU A 181 15.81 -3.04 15.83
N GLY A 182 15.87 -4.17 15.16
CA GLY A 182 15.55 -5.47 15.75
C GLY A 182 15.37 -6.55 14.68
N VAL A 183 14.82 -7.68 15.09
CA VAL A 183 14.51 -8.78 14.18
C VAL A 183 13.33 -8.39 13.27
N PRO A 184 13.48 -8.39 11.94
CA PRO A 184 12.40 -8.02 11.03
C PRO A 184 11.23 -9.03 11.13
N PHE A 185 10.01 -8.51 11.12
CA PHE A 185 8.80 -9.35 11.13
C PHE A 185 8.38 -9.73 9.70
N ASP A 186 9.29 -10.29 8.95
CA ASP A 186 9.12 -10.69 7.56
C ASP A 186 8.51 -12.10 7.39
N MET A 187 8.42 -12.57 6.16
CA MET A 187 7.87 -13.90 5.84
C MET A 187 8.69 -15.03 6.46
N GLU A 188 10.01 -14.91 6.51
CA GLU A 188 10.92 -15.92 7.05
C GLU A 188 10.74 -16.06 8.55
N GLN A 189 10.74 -14.92 9.26
CA GLN A 189 10.55 -14.92 10.72
C GLN A 189 9.14 -15.38 11.12
N ARG A 190 8.11 -14.99 10.38
CA ARG A 190 6.73 -15.49 10.61
C ARG A 190 6.64 -17.00 10.40
N THR A 191 7.35 -17.54 9.39
CA THR A 191 7.44 -18.99 9.16
C THR A 191 8.16 -19.71 10.31
N THR A 192 9.27 -19.13 10.78
CA THR A 192 10.02 -19.62 11.94
C THR A 192 9.19 -19.61 13.21
N LEU A 193 8.45 -18.54 13.48
CA LEU A 193 7.50 -18.47 14.58
C LEU A 193 6.44 -19.56 14.48
N SER A 194 5.81 -19.70 13.33
CA SER A 194 4.82 -20.73 13.08
C SER A 194 5.39 -22.14 13.31
N ALA A 195 6.61 -22.41 12.86
CA ALA A 195 7.28 -23.69 13.08
C ALA A 195 7.63 -23.95 14.57
N SER A 196 7.84 -22.89 15.34
CA SER A 196 8.12 -22.99 16.78
C SER A 196 6.88 -23.19 17.67
N PHE A 197 5.67 -23.20 17.06
CA PHE A 197 4.44 -23.45 17.80
C PHE A 197 4.38 -24.90 18.26
N PRO A 198 3.99 -25.19 19.53
CA PRO A 198 3.97 -26.55 20.06
C PRO A 198 2.72 -27.32 19.61
N TYR A 199 2.63 -27.68 18.36
CA TYR A 199 1.48 -28.34 17.74
C TYR A 199 1.02 -29.60 18.46
N ASP A 200 1.96 -30.35 19.07
CA ASP A 200 1.68 -31.60 19.80
C ASP A 200 0.87 -31.34 21.09
N GLN A 201 0.90 -30.12 21.62
CA GLN A 201 0.10 -29.75 22.81
C GLN A 201 -1.34 -29.40 22.45
N PHE A 202 -1.71 -29.35 21.17
CA PHE A 202 -3.04 -28.99 20.68
C PHE A 202 -3.59 -30.08 19.74
N PRO A 203 -3.73 -31.34 20.21
CA PRO A 203 -4.16 -32.46 19.36
C PRO A 203 -5.58 -32.25 18.79
N GLU A 204 -6.45 -31.46 19.48
CA GLU A 204 -7.81 -31.16 19.06
C GLU A 204 -7.86 -30.32 17.77
N LEU A 205 -6.79 -29.58 17.49
CA LEU A 205 -6.70 -28.72 16.30
C LEU A 205 -6.18 -29.45 15.06
N LYS A 206 -5.70 -30.68 15.22
CA LYS A 206 -5.11 -31.47 14.12
C LYS A 206 -6.14 -31.69 13.00
N GLY A 207 -5.80 -31.26 11.80
CA GLY A 207 -6.67 -31.41 10.61
C GLY A 207 -7.76 -30.33 10.47
N ARG A 208 -7.81 -29.32 11.34
CA ARG A 208 -8.92 -28.34 11.41
C ARG A 208 -8.71 -27.04 10.65
N GLY A 209 -7.67 -26.91 9.87
CA GLY A 209 -7.42 -25.72 9.04
C GLY A 209 -6.35 -24.80 9.63
N TYR A 210 -6.65 -23.53 9.86
CA TYR A 210 -5.67 -22.53 10.26
C TYR A 210 -6.19 -21.60 11.36
N ILE A 211 -5.24 -20.96 12.04
CA ILE A 211 -5.45 -19.83 12.96
C ILE A 211 -4.52 -18.71 12.51
N SER A 212 -5.06 -17.50 12.37
CA SER A 212 -4.28 -16.28 12.21
C SER A 212 -4.32 -15.48 13.49
N ILE A 213 -3.15 -15.12 14.01
CA ILE A 213 -2.99 -14.29 15.21
C ILE A 213 -2.57 -12.90 14.72
N TYR A 214 -3.40 -11.89 14.96
CA TYR A 214 -3.14 -10.51 14.59
C TYR A 214 -2.50 -9.77 15.77
N VAL A 215 -1.38 -9.10 15.51
CA VAL A 215 -0.66 -8.26 16.46
C VAL A 215 -1.04 -6.82 16.24
N ARG A 216 -1.57 -6.14 17.23
CA ARG A 216 -2.07 -4.76 17.14
C ARG A 216 -1.73 -3.99 18.42
N ASP A 217 -1.91 -2.66 18.37
CA ASP A 217 -1.78 -1.75 19.51
C ASP A 217 -0.46 -2.00 20.29
N ILE A 218 0.63 -2.07 19.53
CA ILE A 218 1.96 -2.36 20.05
C ILE A 218 2.42 -1.19 20.92
N GLN A 219 2.85 -1.48 22.11
CA GLN A 219 3.50 -0.53 22.99
C GLN A 219 4.98 -0.89 23.11
N VAL A 220 5.85 0.12 23.00
CA VAL A 220 7.30 -0.06 23.12
C VAL A 220 7.85 0.75 24.29
N ASP A 221 8.97 0.31 24.84
CA ASP A 221 9.76 1.08 25.79
C ASP A 221 10.63 2.13 25.07
N GLU A 222 11.44 2.86 25.83
CA GLU A 222 12.38 3.87 25.32
C GLU A 222 13.44 3.32 24.36
N ASN A 223 13.68 2.00 24.38
CA ASN A 223 14.61 1.29 23.50
C ASN A 223 13.92 0.67 22.29
N GLY A 224 12.61 0.86 22.12
CA GLY A 224 11.83 0.30 21.03
C GLY A 224 11.41 -1.16 21.21
N ARG A 225 11.63 -1.77 22.39
CA ARG A 225 11.22 -3.13 22.68
C ARG A 225 9.74 -3.21 23.00
N ILE A 226 9.07 -4.22 22.48
CA ILE A 226 7.66 -4.44 22.75
C ILE A 226 7.46 -4.81 24.24
N VAL A 227 6.73 -3.96 24.95
CA VAL A 227 6.36 -4.18 26.37
C VAL A 227 4.91 -4.66 26.51
N ASP A 228 4.05 -4.33 25.54
CA ASP A 228 2.69 -4.87 25.44
C ASP A 228 2.18 -4.83 24.01
N CYS A 229 1.19 -5.67 23.70
CA CYS A 229 0.47 -5.67 22.43
C CYS A 229 -0.90 -6.33 22.60
N ARG A 230 -1.86 -5.91 21.80
CA ARG A 230 -3.14 -6.59 21.70
C ARG A 230 -3.04 -7.69 20.66
N LEU A 231 -3.43 -8.91 21.06
CA LEU A 231 -3.50 -10.07 20.18
C LEU A 231 -4.96 -10.45 19.96
N SER A 232 -5.32 -10.72 18.71
CA SER A 232 -6.64 -11.26 18.36
C SER A 232 -6.49 -12.47 17.43
N ILE A 233 -7.42 -13.41 17.54
CA ILE A 233 -7.40 -14.64 16.76
C ILE A 233 -8.51 -14.62 15.71
N GLY A 234 -8.17 -15.08 14.49
CA GLY A 234 -9.12 -15.42 13.44
C GLY A 234 -8.81 -16.80 12.86
N GLY A 235 -9.69 -17.28 11.99
CA GLY A 235 -9.47 -18.55 11.29
C GLY A 235 -10.57 -19.58 11.53
N THR A 236 -10.31 -20.81 11.11
CA THR A 236 -11.32 -21.89 11.08
C THR A 236 -11.08 -22.99 12.10
N ALA A 237 -9.84 -23.13 12.60
CA ALA A 237 -9.45 -24.31 13.38
C ALA A 237 -10.17 -24.45 14.74
N LEU A 238 -10.54 -23.35 15.37
CA LEU A 238 -11.24 -23.36 16.67
C LEU A 238 -12.76 -23.59 16.55
N LYS A 239 -13.37 -23.32 15.41
CA LYS A 239 -14.83 -23.31 15.25
C LYS A 239 -15.48 -24.65 15.61
N GLY A 240 -16.47 -24.62 16.49
CA GLY A 240 -17.25 -25.78 16.89
C GLY A 240 -16.55 -26.74 17.86
N LEU A 241 -15.50 -26.27 18.55
CA LEU A 241 -14.90 -26.98 19.68
C LEU A 241 -15.59 -26.56 21.00
N GLY A 242 -15.85 -27.50 21.90
CA GLY A 242 -16.48 -27.18 23.19
C GLY A 242 -15.60 -26.36 24.15
N ASN A 243 -14.32 -26.21 23.85
CA ASN A 243 -13.30 -25.51 24.65
C ASN A 243 -12.58 -24.38 23.87
N GLU A 244 -13.27 -23.77 22.90
CA GLU A 244 -12.71 -22.74 22.00
C GLU A 244 -11.98 -21.62 22.76
N GLU A 245 -12.61 -21.06 23.80
CA GLU A 245 -12.06 -19.94 24.58
C GLU A 245 -10.74 -20.31 25.26
N SER A 246 -10.69 -21.49 25.92
CA SER A 246 -9.49 -21.97 26.60
C SER A 246 -8.33 -22.21 25.64
N LEU A 247 -8.60 -22.81 24.48
CA LEU A 247 -7.59 -23.01 23.45
C LEU A 247 -7.11 -21.69 22.86
N ALA A 248 -8.04 -20.77 22.60
CA ALA A 248 -7.72 -19.42 22.11
C ALA A 248 -6.79 -18.68 23.08
N GLU A 249 -7.10 -18.72 24.38
CA GLU A 249 -6.28 -18.10 25.42
C GLU A 249 -4.86 -18.69 25.46
N GLN A 250 -4.72 -20.01 25.43
CA GLN A 250 -3.41 -20.69 25.41
C GLN A 250 -2.57 -20.28 24.20
N ILE A 251 -3.19 -20.18 23.02
CA ILE A 251 -2.51 -19.78 21.77
C ILE A 251 -2.09 -18.30 21.84
N VAL A 252 -2.97 -17.42 22.36
CA VAL A 252 -2.67 -16.01 22.59
C VAL A 252 -1.51 -15.85 23.57
N ASN A 253 -1.50 -16.60 24.66
CA ASN A 253 -0.43 -16.55 25.67
C ASN A 253 0.92 -17.00 25.09
N TRP A 254 0.92 -18.05 24.26
CA TRP A 254 2.12 -18.45 23.54
C TRP A 254 2.62 -17.30 22.62
N ALA A 255 1.74 -16.71 21.80
CA ALA A 255 2.10 -15.64 20.89
C ALA A 255 2.59 -14.39 21.67
N ARG A 256 1.90 -14.01 22.76
CA ARG A 256 2.31 -12.90 23.62
C ARG A 256 3.72 -13.10 24.16
N LYS A 257 4.02 -14.31 24.65
CA LYS A 257 5.37 -14.64 25.13
C LYS A 257 6.42 -14.45 24.03
N LYS A 258 6.13 -14.84 22.81
CA LYS A 258 7.04 -14.67 21.65
C LYS A 258 7.21 -13.20 21.30
N MET A 259 6.12 -12.42 21.30
CA MET A 259 6.20 -10.99 21.02
C MET A 259 7.04 -10.23 22.05
N LEU A 260 6.87 -10.53 23.32
CA LEU A 260 7.58 -9.85 24.41
C LEU A 260 9.01 -10.34 24.63
N SER A 261 9.37 -11.55 24.16
CA SER A 261 10.72 -12.13 24.37
C SER A 261 11.69 -11.91 23.22
N THR A 262 11.25 -11.34 22.11
CA THR A 262 12.07 -11.11 20.93
C THR A 262 12.20 -9.60 20.72
N ASP A 263 13.40 -9.17 20.40
CA ASP A 263 13.69 -7.78 20.08
C ASP A 263 13.31 -7.52 18.61
N TRP A 264 12.03 -7.20 18.40
CA TRP A 264 11.47 -7.00 17.07
C TRP A 264 11.81 -5.65 16.50
N GLN A 265 11.98 -5.61 15.18
CA GLN A 265 11.99 -4.37 14.43
C GLN A 265 10.60 -3.73 14.48
N VAL A 266 10.50 -2.53 15.04
CA VAL A 266 9.23 -1.80 15.17
C VAL A 266 9.30 -0.48 14.42
N TYR A 267 8.24 -0.20 13.67
CA TYR A 267 8.04 1.06 12.97
C TYR A 267 7.01 1.90 13.71
N GLU A 268 7.34 3.13 14.01
CA GLU A 268 6.38 4.11 14.51
C GLU A 268 5.98 5.03 13.36
N CYS A 269 4.74 4.89 12.93
CA CYS A 269 4.15 5.71 11.87
C CYS A 269 2.93 6.44 12.40
N ASP A 270 2.94 7.78 12.36
CA ASP A 270 1.83 8.60 12.87
C ASP A 270 1.52 8.36 14.36
N GLY A 271 2.52 8.03 15.17
CA GLY A 271 2.35 7.69 16.58
C GLY A 271 1.79 6.27 16.83
N ILE A 272 1.68 5.45 15.77
CA ILE A 272 1.22 4.07 15.86
C ILE A 272 2.38 3.13 15.61
N ASN A 273 2.66 2.25 16.56
CA ASN A 273 3.67 1.21 16.41
C ASN A 273 3.14 0.02 15.62
N THR A 274 3.94 -0.50 14.69
CA THR A 274 3.62 -1.66 13.87
C THR A 274 4.87 -2.50 13.57
N LEU A 275 4.69 -3.81 13.38
CA LEU A 275 5.75 -4.72 12.91
C LEU A 275 5.88 -4.76 11.38
N GLY A 276 5.10 -3.97 10.70
CA GLY A 276 5.01 -3.96 9.25
C GLY A 276 3.58 -4.16 8.76
N TYR A 277 3.44 -4.29 7.44
CA TYR A 277 2.12 -4.36 6.79
C TYR A 277 1.29 -5.58 7.23
N TRP A 278 1.95 -6.72 7.44
CA TRP A 278 1.31 -7.97 7.87
C TRP A 278 1.73 -8.32 9.29
N SER A 279 1.21 -7.61 10.27
CA SER A 279 1.44 -7.94 11.69
C SER A 279 0.58 -9.15 12.11
N GLN A 280 0.82 -10.31 11.47
CA GLN A 280 0.09 -11.56 11.79
C GLN A 280 0.99 -12.79 11.73
N ILE A 281 0.66 -13.79 12.56
CA ILE A 281 1.27 -15.12 12.61
C ILE A 281 0.21 -16.13 12.17
N ASP A 282 0.52 -16.96 11.18
CA ASP A 282 -0.38 -18.00 10.68
C ASP A 282 0.06 -19.38 11.18
N LEU A 283 -0.79 -20.04 11.93
CA LEU A 283 -0.63 -21.43 12.39
C LEU A 283 -1.50 -22.34 11.54
N ARG A 284 -0.93 -23.42 10.99
CA ARG A 284 -1.63 -24.34 10.11
C ARG A 284 -1.72 -25.74 10.72
N PHE A 285 -2.94 -26.24 10.91
CA PHE A 285 -3.27 -27.49 11.62
C PHE A 285 -3.78 -28.57 10.67
N GLY A 286 -3.24 -28.77 9.49
CA GLY A 286 -3.76 -29.89 8.75
C GLY A 286 -3.78 -29.86 7.24
N TRP A 287 -2.77 -29.27 6.64
CA TRP A 287 -2.49 -29.58 5.24
C TRP A 287 -1.32 -30.55 5.16
N LYS A 288 -1.59 -31.87 5.11
CA LYS A 288 -0.63 -32.76 4.47
C LYS A 288 -0.47 -32.24 3.04
N ARG A 289 0.70 -31.69 2.69
CA ARG A 289 1.10 -31.59 1.29
C ARG A 289 0.86 -32.98 0.70
N ARG A 290 -0.07 -33.12 -0.22
CA ARG A 290 -0.03 -34.26 -1.13
C ARG A 290 1.31 -34.12 -1.85
N THR A 291 2.27 -34.96 -1.49
CA THR A 291 3.42 -35.25 -2.33
C THR A 291 2.84 -35.72 -3.66
N MET A 292 2.97 -34.90 -4.71
CA MET A 292 2.82 -35.34 -6.08
C MET A 292 4.01 -36.21 -6.44
#